data_59807420d697538fd7f5dd04634c1687
#
_entry.id   59807420d697538fd7f5dd04634c1687
#
_cell.length_a   1.000
_cell.length_b   1.000
_cell.length_c   1.000
_cell.angle_alpha   90.00
_cell.angle_beta   90.00
_cell.angle_gamma   90.00
#
_symmetry.space_group_name_H-M   'P 1'
#
loop_
_entity.id
_entity.type
_entity.pdbx_description
1 polymer ?
#
loop_
_entity_poly.entity_id
_entity_poly.type
_entity_poly.pdbx_seq_one_letter_code
_entity_poly.pdbx_strand_id
1 'polypeptide(L)'
;MKVIVLPRRICPRCGSKNTATILWGMPAMTQELQDKLDKKEVVLGGCCIAIPSPTHHCNSCGKDFGGNYFTKPAFVRELYFYVGGYFGTSHWIYLHEQKYGKILRYVASDSHYIDIKSELADCNISLIPIVHKWAEFNKDLLRCYFIDWKSRYINQNVLDGTQWELNVTFDNGTTIKRYGSNAYPPHWKKLIATFHKYGLPIIR
;
A
#
# COMPACT_ATOMS: atom_id res chain seq x y z
N MET A 1 34.26 -7.87 6.98
CA MET A 1 33.24 -7.21 6.15
C MET A 1 32.17 -6.67 7.08
N LYS A 2 31.89 -5.38 7.09
CA LYS A 2 30.92 -4.78 8.02
C LYS A 2 29.51 -5.22 7.66
N VAL A 3 28.77 -5.72 8.63
CA VAL A 3 27.36 -6.13 8.43
C VAL A 3 26.50 -4.89 8.31
N ILE A 4 25.88 -4.66 7.12
CA ILE A 4 24.99 -3.52 6.90
C ILE A 4 23.62 -3.88 7.44
N VAL A 5 23.18 -3.17 8.47
CA VAL A 5 21.81 -3.24 9.00
C VAL A 5 21.00 -2.07 8.42
N LEU A 6 19.92 -2.38 7.75
CA LEU A 6 19.04 -1.35 7.20
C LEU A 6 18.20 -0.70 8.31
N PRO A 7 17.76 0.57 8.13
CA PRO A 7 16.87 1.21 9.10
C PRO A 7 15.61 0.39 9.32
N ARG A 8 15.20 0.21 10.58
CA ARG A 8 13.96 -0.51 10.92
C ARG A 8 12.75 0.12 10.24
N ARG A 9 11.87 -0.71 9.69
CA ARG A 9 10.64 -0.29 9.03
C ARG A 9 9.43 -0.85 9.74
N ILE A 10 8.33 -0.10 9.71
CA ILE A 10 7.05 -0.60 10.23
C ILE A 10 6.56 -1.72 9.31
N CYS A 11 6.24 -2.88 9.90
CA CYS A 11 5.67 -3.98 9.14
C CYS A 11 4.35 -3.58 8.49
N PRO A 12 4.20 -3.69 7.17
CA PRO A 12 2.97 -3.28 6.47
C PRO A 12 1.78 -4.20 6.76
N ARG A 13 2.01 -5.37 7.35
CA ARG A 13 0.95 -6.33 7.65
C ARG A 13 0.37 -6.18 9.06
N CYS A 14 1.23 -6.01 10.06
CA CYS A 14 0.81 -5.99 11.47
C CYS A 14 1.12 -4.69 12.20
N GLY A 15 1.84 -3.74 11.58
CA GLY A 15 2.20 -2.46 12.18
C GLY A 15 3.35 -2.51 13.20
N SER A 16 3.94 -3.67 13.45
CA SER A 16 5.05 -3.80 14.39
C SER A 16 6.30 -3.06 13.92
N LYS A 17 7.01 -2.44 14.86
CA LYS A 17 8.36 -1.87 14.67
C LYS A 17 9.46 -2.90 14.89
N ASN A 18 9.12 -4.08 15.43
CA ASN A 18 10.08 -5.15 15.67
C ASN A 18 10.38 -5.88 14.37
N THR A 19 11.33 -5.35 13.60
CA THR A 19 11.72 -5.86 12.29
C THR A 19 13.23 -6.01 12.20
N ALA A 20 13.67 -7.00 11.44
CA ALA A 20 15.05 -7.32 11.16
C ALA A 20 15.40 -7.06 9.69
N THR A 21 16.67 -6.82 9.41
CA THR A 21 17.22 -6.82 8.04
C THR A 21 17.40 -8.26 7.57
N ILE A 22 16.99 -8.56 6.33
CA ILE A 22 17.30 -9.86 5.70
C ILE A 22 18.65 -9.77 5.02
N LEU A 23 19.59 -10.63 5.39
CA LEU A 23 20.86 -10.82 4.69
C LEU A 23 20.75 -12.01 3.75
N TRP A 24 20.89 -11.73 2.47
CA TRP A 24 20.88 -12.73 1.41
C TRP A 24 22.29 -13.18 1.07
N GLY A 25 22.40 -14.41 0.61
CA GLY A 25 23.67 -15.02 0.26
C GLY A 25 24.27 -15.83 1.42
N MET A 26 25.57 -16.03 1.35
CA MET A 26 26.34 -16.76 2.38
C MET A 26 27.34 -15.79 3.05
N PRO A 27 26.89 -14.99 4.01
CA PRO A 27 27.80 -14.10 4.73
C PRO A 27 28.77 -14.92 5.60
N ALA A 28 30.01 -14.43 5.74
CA ALA A 28 30.96 -15.01 6.70
C ALA A 28 30.40 -14.87 8.12
N MET A 29 30.36 -15.96 8.87
CA MET A 29 29.95 -15.97 10.27
C MET A 29 31.03 -15.33 11.13
N THR A 30 30.82 -14.09 11.48
CA THR A 30 31.67 -13.33 12.40
C THR A 30 30.91 -13.15 13.73
N GLN A 31 31.67 -12.86 14.81
CA GLN A 31 31.05 -12.56 16.11
C GLN A 31 30.04 -11.41 15.99
N GLU A 32 30.38 -10.35 15.21
CA GLU A 32 29.45 -9.23 14.94
C GLU A 32 28.14 -9.71 14.31
N LEU A 33 28.18 -10.64 13.36
CA LEU A 33 26.99 -11.18 12.73
C LEU A 33 26.18 -12.02 13.71
N GLN A 34 26.86 -12.87 14.49
CA GLN A 34 26.21 -13.70 15.50
C GLN A 34 25.46 -12.85 16.52
N ASP A 35 26.09 -11.80 17.06
CA ASP A 35 25.47 -10.87 18.00
C ASP A 35 24.21 -10.20 17.44
N LYS A 36 24.21 -9.87 16.14
CA LYS A 36 23.03 -9.27 15.46
C LYS A 36 21.92 -10.27 15.22
N LEU A 37 22.25 -11.53 14.93
CA LEU A 37 21.28 -12.61 14.80
C LEU A 37 20.59 -12.88 16.15
N ASP A 38 21.37 -12.97 17.24
CA ASP A 38 20.85 -13.20 18.59
C ASP A 38 19.94 -12.06 19.06
N LYS A 39 20.26 -10.81 18.70
CA LYS A 39 19.43 -9.63 18.95
C LYS A 39 18.24 -9.50 18.00
N LYS A 40 18.08 -10.41 17.05
CA LYS A 40 17.04 -10.35 15.99
C LYS A 40 17.04 -9.03 15.21
N GLU A 41 18.20 -8.42 15.04
CA GLU A 41 18.39 -7.25 14.18
C GLU A 41 18.59 -7.64 12.71
N VAL A 42 19.03 -8.87 12.50
CA VAL A 42 19.30 -9.50 11.22
C VAL A 42 18.70 -10.90 11.20
N VAL A 43 18.25 -11.35 10.03
CA VAL A 43 17.90 -12.74 9.73
C VAL A 43 18.59 -13.17 8.44
N LEU A 44 18.89 -14.46 8.30
CA LEU A 44 19.49 -15.00 7.07
C LEU A 44 18.39 -15.35 6.08
N GLY A 45 18.49 -14.83 4.86
CA GLY A 45 17.52 -15.05 3.77
C GLY A 45 17.82 -16.28 2.91
N GLY A 46 18.99 -16.94 3.17
CA GLY A 46 19.46 -18.06 2.35
C GLY A 46 20.24 -17.62 1.11
N CYS A 47 20.71 -18.60 0.32
CA CYS A 47 21.57 -18.37 -0.85
C CYS A 47 20.78 -18.14 -2.16
N CYS A 48 19.50 -18.50 -2.20
CA CYS A 48 18.66 -18.32 -3.38
C CYS A 48 18.06 -16.92 -3.42
N ILE A 49 18.68 -16.02 -4.15
CA ILE A 49 18.22 -14.63 -4.28
C ILE A 49 17.24 -14.55 -5.45
N ALA A 50 15.95 -14.36 -5.13
CA ALA A 50 14.95 -14.00 -6.13
C ALA A 50 14.93 -12.48 -6.35
N ILE A 51 14.60 -12.04 -7.55
CA ILE A 51 14.44 -10.60 -7.82
C ILE A 51 12.97 -10.35 -8.18
N PRO A 52 12.26 -9.56 -7.36
CA PRO A 52 12.69 -8.84 -6.14
C PRO A 52 12.74 -9.73 -4.89
N SER A 53 13.79 -9.54 -4.07
CA SER A 53 13.90 -10.18 -2.76
C SER A 53 13.47 -9.25 -1.64
N PRO A 54 12.76 -9.72 -0.61
CA PRO A 54 12.42 -8.90 0.55
C PRO A 54 13.68 -8.44 1.30
N THR A 55 13.62 -7.26 1.89
CA THR A 55 14.75 -6.65 2.61
C THR A 55 14.58 -6.69 4.12
N HIS A 56 13.36 -6.91 4.61
CA HIS A 56 13.03 -6.90 6.02
C HIS A 56 12.17 -8.10 6.39
N HIS A 57 12.40 -8.61 7.59
CA HIS A 57 11.61 -9.62 8.27
C HIS A 57 10.88 -9.00 9.45
N CYS A 58 9.63 -9.36 9.68
CA CYS A 58 8.90 -8.94 10.87
C CYS A 58 8.97 -10.01 11.95
N ASN A 59 9.70 -9.76 13.03
CA ASN A 59 9.83 -10.68 14.16
C ASN A 59 8.50 -10.97 14.89
N SER A 60 7.48 -10.09 14.71
CA SER A 60 6.18 -10.22 15.38
C SER A 60 5.18 -11.10 14.62
N CYS A 61 5.18 -11.08 13.28
CA CYS A 61 4.22 -11.83 12.48
C CYS A 61 4.85 -12.77 11.44
N GLY A 62 6.19 -12.85 11.40
CA GLY A 62 6.93 -13.71 10.48
C GLY A 62 6.87 -13.31 9.01
N LYS A 63 6.31 -12.13 8.66
CA LYS A 63 6.17 -11.71 7.27
C LYS A 63 7.43 -11.01 6.78
N ASP A 64 7.94 -11.46 5.63
CA ASP A 64 8.98 -10.76 4.89
C ASP A 64 8.37 -9.68 4.01
N PHE A 65 9.04 -8.52 3.89
CA PHE A 65 8.54 -7.36 3.15
C PHE A 65 9.66 -6.43 2.69
N GLY A 66 9.30 -5.38 1.94
CA GLY A 66 10.24 -4.33 1.53
C GLY A 66 11.17 -4.76 0.40
N GLY A 67 10.82 -5.78 -0.36
CA GLY A 67 11.52 -6.15 -1.58
C GLY A 67 11.50 -5.01 -2.60
N ASN A 68 12.36 -5.11 -3.59
CA ASN A 68 12.43 -4.13 -4.66
C ASN A 68 11.17 -4.23 -5.54
N TYR A 69 10.04 -3.70 -5.06
CA TYR A 69 8.83 -3.47 -5.88
C TYR A 69 9.14 -2.59 -7.11
N PHE A 70 10.38 -2.09 -7.19
CA PHE A 70 10.83 -1.12 -8.19
C PHE A 70 11.72 -1.72 -9.31
N THR A 71 12.17 -2.96 -9.20
CA THR A 71 13.09 -3.57 -10.21
C THR A 71 12.36 -4.24 -11.38
N LYS A 72 11.11 -4.63 -11.20
CA LYS A 72 10.15 -4.82 -12.30
C LYS A 72 9.01 -3.88 -11.98
N PRO A 73 8.86 -2.76 -12.68
CA PRO A 73 7.74 -1.89 -12.47
C PRO A 73 6.46 -2.63 -12.85
N ALA A 74 5.82 -3.26 -11.87
CA ALA A 74 4.42 -3.56 -12.00
C ALA A 74 3.73 -2.20 -11.92
N PHE A 75 3.38 -1.65 -13.09
CA PHE A 75 2.62 -0.41 -13.15
C PHE A 75 1.18 -0.70 -12.77
N VAL A 76 0.62 0.14 -11.94
CA VAL A 76 -0.81 0.13 -11.67
C VAL A 76 -1.55 0.50 -12.95
N ARG A 77 -2.35 -0.42 -13.48
CA ARG A 77 -3.19 -0.17 -14.66
C ARG A 77 -4.51 0.45 -14.27
N GLU A 78 -5.13 -0.09 -13.23
CA GLU A 78 -6.40 0.36 -12.71
C GLU A 78 -6.34 0.50 -11.19
N LEU A 79 -6.98 1.51 -10.66
CA LEU A 79 -7.14 1.72 -9.23
C LEU A 79 -8.59 2.12 -8.95
N TYR A 80 -9.17 1.46 -7.98
CA TYR A 80 -10.41 1.85 -7.35
C TYR A 80 -10.15 2.01 -5.87
N PHE A 81 -10.54 3.15 -5.31
CA PHE A 81 -10.49 3.39 -3.88
C PHE A 81 -11.81 4.02 -3.44
N TYR A 82 -12.37 3.47 -2.38
CA TYR A 82 -13.56 3.97 -1.72
C TYR A 82 -13.28 4.16 -0.24
N VAL A 83 -13.78 5.22 0.33
CA VAL A 83 -13.92 5.40 1.78
C VAL A 83 -15.16 6.21 2.07
N GLY A 84 -15.99 5.72 2.97
CA GLY A 84 -17.22 6.35 3.36
C GLY A 84 -17.90 5.56 4.46
N GLY A 85 -19.06 6.00 4.89
CA GLY A 85 -19.81 5.37 5.96
C GLY A 85 -21.28 5.71 5.91
N TYR A 86 -22.00 5.31 6.94
CA TYR A 86 -23.43 5.63 7.05
C TYR A 86 -23.65 7.13 7.26
N PHE A 87 -22.69 7.82 7.89
CA PHE A 87 -22.71 9.25 8.11
C PHE A 87 -21.53 9.93 7.44
N GLY A 88 -21.77 11.13 6.91
CA GLY A 88 -20.75 11.96 6.28
C GLY A 88 -20.53 11.67 4.81
N THR A 89 -19.55 12.38 4.26
CA THR A 89 -19.25 12.32 2.84
C THR A 89 -18.48 11.05 2.50
N SER A 90 -18.96 10.34 1.49
CA SER A 90 -18.26 9.21 0.88
C SER A 90 -17.38 9.69 -0.27
N HIS A 91 -16.22 9.06 -0.43
CA HIS A 91 -15.20 9.43 -1.40
C HIS A 91 -14.83 8.24 -2.28
N TRP A 92 -14.76 8.47 -3.58
CA TRP A 92 -14.31 7.47 -4.56
C TRP A 92 -13.17 8.04 -5.39
N ILE A 93 -12.17 7.23 -5.64
CA ILE A 93 -11.04 7.55 -6.49
C ILE A 93 -10.85 6.44 -7.50
N TYR A 94 -10.78 6.81 -8.77
CA TYR A 94 -10.52 5.90 -9.88
C TYR A 94 -9.32 6.36 -10.66
N LEU A 95 -8.45 5.41 -10.98
CA LEU A 95 -7.49 5.62 -12.04
C LEU A 95 -8.13 5.20 -13.34
N HIS A 96 -8.21 6.13 -14.28
CA HIS A 96 -8.75 5.89 -15.60
C HIS A 96 -7.71 6.21 -16.67
N GLU A 97 -7.58 5.33 -17.65
CA GLU A 97 -6.71 5.53 -18.80
C GLU A 97 -7.53 6.16 -19.93
N GLN A 98 -7.10 7.32 -20.42
CA GLN A 98 -7.69 8.00 -21.55
C GLN A 98 -6.70 8.05 -22.73
N LYS A 99 -7.19 8.44 -23.91
CA LYS A 99 -6.40 8.55 -25.14
C LYS A 99 -5.08 9.33 -24.95
N TYR A 100 -5.05 10.29 -24.04
CA TYR A 100 -3.91 11.19 -23.81
C TYR A 100 -3.21 10.97 -22.46
N GLY A 101 -3.48 9.85 -21.78
CA GLY A 101 -2.79 9.45 -20.55
C GLY A 101 -3.71 9.10 -19.39
N LYS A 102 -3.11 9.00 -18.18
CA LYS A 102 -3.83 8.58 -16.98
C LYS A 102 -4.38 9.75 -16.19
N ILE A 103 -5.62 9.60 -15.75
CA ILE A 103 -6.35 10.59 -14.99
C ILE A 103 -6.86 9.95 -13.72
N LEU A 104 -6.69 10.65 -12.58
CA LEU A 104 -7.41 10.33 -11.36
C LEU A 104 -8.78 11.01 -11.42
N ARG A 105 -9.81 10.21 -11.32
CA ARG A 105 -11.18 10.68 -11.18
C ARG A 105 -11.55 10.60 -9.71
N TYR A 106 -12.01 11.71 -9.18
CA TYR A 106 -12.49 11.81 -7.81
C TYR A 106 -13.96 12.15 -7.80
N VAL A 107 -14.70 11.45 -6.95
CA VAL A 107 -16.12 11.69 -6.70
C VAL A 107 -16.34 11.79 -5.21
N ALA A 108 -17.13 12.74 -4.76
CA ALA A 108 -17.59 12.86 -3.38
C ALA A 108 -19.11 12.99 -3.35
N SER A 109 -19.75 12.33 -2.39
CA SER A 109 -21.20 12.43 -2.19
C SER A 109 -21.55 12.21 -0.73
N ASP A 110 -22.55 12.91 -0.26
CA ASP A 110 -23.16 12.71 1.05
C ASP A 110 -24.25 11.61 1.03
N SER A 111 -24.51 11.01 -0.14
CA SER A 111 -25.40 9.88 -0.33
C SER A 111 -24.69 8.56 0.02
N HIS A 112 -25.37 7.67 0.73
CA HIS A 112 -24.78 6.39 1.21
C HIS A 112 -24.51 5.38 0.10
N TYR A 113 -25.16 5.49 -1.04
CA TYR A 113 -25.04 4.58 -2.15
C TYR A 113 -25.16 5.33 -3.47
N ILE A 114 -24.08 5.34 -4.20
CA ILE A 114 -24.10 5.75 -5.60
C ILE A 114 -23.69 4.53 -6.42
N ASP A 115 -24.57 4.06 -7.28
CA ASP A 115 -24.13 3.20 -8.37
C ASP A 115 -23.35 4.06 -9.38
N ILE A 116 -22.04 4.10 -9.14
CA ILE A 116 -21.10 4.95 -9.90
C ILE A 116 -21.10 4.62 -11.38
N LYS A 117 -21.64 3.49 -11.79
CA LYS A 117 -21.75 3.13 -13.20
C LYS A 117 -22.93 3.80 -13.88
N SER A 118 -23.99 4.10 -13.16
CA SER A 118 -25.25 4.64 -13.71
C SER A 118 -25.54 6.09 -13.35
N GLU A 119 -25.05 6.64 -12.22
CA GLU A 119 -25.53 7.92 -11.67
C GLU A 119 -24.49 9.05 -11.66
N LEU A 120 -23.57 9.05 -12.61
CA LEU A 120 -22.50 10.06 -12.69
C LEU A 120 -22.97 11.48 -13.02
N ALA A 121 -24.25 11.68 -13.27
CA ALA A 121 -24.78 12.98 -13.70
C ALA A 121 -24.87 14.02 -12.57
N ASP A 122 -25.05 13.57 -11.30
CA ASP A 122 -25.35 14.48 -10.18
C ASP A 122 -24.23 14.59 -9.14
N CYS A 123 -23.06 14.00 -9.37
CA CYS A 123 -21.96 14.01 -8.43
C CYS A 123 -20.90 15.07 -8.78
N ASN A 124 -20.33 15.70 -7.75
CA ASN A 124 -19.14 16.55 -7.90
C ASN A 124 -17.95 15.69 -8.37
N ILE A 125 -17.67 15.75 -9.67
CA ILE A 125 -16.59 14.99 -10.30
C ILE A 125 -15.41 15.90 -10.54
N SER A 126 -14.25 15.54 -9.98
CA SER A 126 -12.98 16.19 -10.30
C SER A 126 -12.11 15.26 -11.13
N LEU A 127 -11.63 15.76 -12.27
CA LEU A 127 -10.68 15.07 -13.13
C LEU A 127 -9.28 15.66 -12.90
N ILE A 128 -8.37 14.86 -12.36
CA ILE A 128 -7.02 15.30 -12.02
C ILE A 128 -6.03 14.60 -12.96
N PRO A 129 -5.49 15.33 -13.96
CA PRO A 129 -4.51 14.76 -14.87
C PRO A 129 -3.19 14.50 -14.15
N ILE A 130 -2.69 13.25 -14.24
CA ILE A 130 -1.42 12.82 -13.64
C ILE A 130 -0.42 12.34 -14.71
N VAL A 131 -0.66 12.66 -15.97
CA VAL A 131 0.13 12.16 -17.12
C VAL A 131 1.62 12.39 -16.92
N HIS A 132 2.03 13.62 -16.60
CA HIS A 132 3.43 13.98 -16.38
C HIS A 132 4.03 13.50 -15.06
N LYS A 133 3.20 13.05 -14.12
CA LYS A 133 3.60 12.58 -12.78
C LYS A 133 3.31 11.10 -12.57
N TRP A 134 2.92 10.38 -13.63
CA TRP A 134 2.47 9.01 -13.51
C TRP A 134 3.50 8.08 -12.86
N ALA A 135 4.74 8.11 -13.32
CA ALA A 135 5.81 7.25 -12.77
C ALA A 135 6.07 7.56 -11.29
N GLU A 136 6.02 8.84 -10.91
CA GLU A 136 6.20 9.27 -9.52
C GLU A 136 5.01 8.86 -8.66
N PHE A 137 3.78 9.07 -9.14
CA PHE A 137 2.56 8.63 -8.45
C PHE A 137 2.57 7.12 -8.23
N ASN A 138 2.85 6.33 -9.26
CA ASN A 138 2.94 4.87 -9.15
C ASN A 138 3.98 4.44 -8.11
N LYS A 139 5.16 5.07 -8.11
CA LYS A 139 6.21 4.82 -7.12
C LYS A 139 5.76 5.16 -5.70
N ASP A 140 5.12 6.30 -5.49
CA ASP A 140 4.64 6.73 -4.17
C ASP A 140 3.48 5.85 -3.68
N LEU A 141 2.60 5.44 -4.59
CA LEU A 141 1.50 4.53 -4.29
C LEU A 141 2.05 3.17 -3.82
N LEU A 142 3.02 2.58 -4.52
CA LEU A 142 3.65 1.32 -4.13
C LEU A 142 4.37 1.42 -2.78
N ARG A 143 4.89 2.58 -2.42
CA ARG A 143 5.49 2.84 -1.11
C ARG A 143 4.50 2.84 0.05
N CYS A 144 3.20 2.81 -0.21
CA CYS A 144 2.17 2.61 0.81
C CYS A 144 2.04 1.14 1.23
N TYR A 145 2.76 0.23 0.57
CA TYR A 145 2.85 -1.20 0.89
C TYR A 145 1.51 -1.95 0.91
N PHE A 146 0.50 -1.46 0.19
CA PHE A 146 -0.83 -2.08 0.16
C PHE A 146 -0.81 -3.52 -0.37
N ILE A 147 0.22 -3.90 -1.11
CA ILE A 147 0.44 -5.28 -1.59
C ILE A 147 0.56 -6.24 -0.39
N ASP A 148 1.24 -5.80 0.68
CA ASP A 148 1.50 -6.61 1.87
C ASP A 148 0.40 -6.51 2.93
N TRP A 149 -0.62 -5.67 2.73
CA TRP A 149 -1.74 -5.57 3.67
C TRP A 149 -2.51 -6.88 3.77
N LYS A 150 -3.18 -7.12 4.91
CA LYS A 150 -4.17 -8.20 5.01
C LYS A 150 -5.30 -7.94 4.03
N SER A 151 -6.01 -8.98 3.60
CA SER A 151 -7.17 -8.81 2.71
C SER A 151 -8.28 -7.98 3.36
N ARG A 152 -8.39 -8.03 4.70
CA ARG A 152 -9.45 -7.33 5.45
C ARG A 152 -8.98 -6.83 6.80
N TYR A 153 -9.58 -5.70 7.23
CA TYR A 153 -9.40 -5.07 8.54
C TYR A 153 -10.77 -4.75 9.09
N ILE A 154 -11.18 -5.38 10.18
CA ILE A 154 -12.53 -5.24 10.75
C ILE A 154 -12.43 -4.97 12.24
N ASN A 155 -13.12 -3.93 12.72
CA ASN A 155 -13.38 -3.70 14.11
C ASN A 155 -14.85 -4.11 14.40
N GLN A 156 -15.04 -5.25 15.01
CA GLN A 156 -16.36 -5.82 15.29
C GLN A 156 -17.15 -5.04 16.37
N ASN A 157 -16.47 -4.17 17.11
CA ASN A 157 -17.11 -3.39 18.20
C ASN A 157 -17.84 -2.15 17.69
N VAL A 158 -17.80 -1.85 16.39
CA VAL A 158 -18.45 -0.69 15.77
C VAL A 158 -19.37 -1.21 14.67
N LEU A 159 -20.67 -1.02 14.82
CA LEU A 159 -21.68 -1.48 13.87
C LEU A 159 -21.82 -0.51 12.68
N ASP A 160 -21.92 0.79 12.96
CA ASP A 160 -22.12 1.83 11.95
C ASP A 160 -20.90 2.76 11.92
N GLY A 161 -20.14 2.70 10.87
CA GLY A 161 -18.94 3.52 10.77
C GLY A 161 -18.34 3.49 9.37
N THR A 162 -17.06 3.83 9.30
CA THR A 162 -16.37 3.99 8.02
C THR A 162 -16.06 2.63 7.40
N GLN A 163 -16.46 2.47 6.15
CA GLN A 163 -16.09 1.37 5.27
C GLN A 163 -15.04 1.89 4.27
N TRP A 164 -14.12 1.05 3.86
CA TRP A 164 -13.19 1.39 2.80
C TRP A 164 -12.84 0.18 1.95
N GLU A 165 -12.51 0.43 0.70
CA GLU A 165 -12.09 -0.58 -0.27
C GLU A 165 -10.95 -0.03 -1.13
N LEU A 166 -9.97 -0.88 -1.43
CA LEU A 166 -8.89 -0.61 -2.37
C LEU A 166 -8.73 -1.79 -3.31
N ASN A 167 -8.99 -1.59 -4.59
CA ASN A 167 -8.75 -2.55 -5.66
C ASN A 167 -7.70 -1.99 -6.60
N VAL A 168 -6.68 -2.77 -6.88
CA VAL A 168 -5.59 -2.37 -7.77
C VAL A 168 -5.32 -3.51 -8.75
N THR A 169 -5.38 -3.20 -10.03
CA THR A 169 -4.96 -4.10 -11.11
C THR A 169 -3.66 -3.59 -11.70
N PHE A 170 -2.68 -4.47 -11.80
CA PHE A 170 -1.38 -4.21 -12.39
C PHE A 170 -1.35 -4.53 -13.88
N ASP A 171 -0.35 -4.02 -14.60
CA ASP A 171 -0.12 -4.25 -16.02
C ASP A 171 0.09 -5.73 -16.37
N ASN A 172 0.59 -6.53 -15.43
CA ASN A 172 0.75 -7.99 -15.57
C ASN A 172 -0.56 -8.78 -15.32
N GLY A 173 -1.70 -8.09 -15.13
CA GLY A 173 -3.00 -8.71 -14.86
C GLY A 173 -3.26 -9.10 -13.40
N THR A 174 -2.28 -8.98 -12.51
CA THR A 174 -2.48 -9.28 -11.08
C THR A 174 -3.42 -8.24 -10.47
N THR A 175 -4.42 -8.70 -9.72
CA THR A 175 -5.36 -7.83 -9.00
C THR A 175 -5.24 -8.05 -7.49
N ILE A 176 -5.21 -6.96 -6.75
CA ILE A 176 -5.18 -6.91 -5.30
C ILE A 176 -6.45 -6.24 -4.82
N LYS A 177 -7.17 -6.90 -3.89
CA LYS A 177 -8.36 -6.36 -3.24
C LYS A 177 -8.13 -6.29 -1.74
N ARG A 178 -8.42 -5.13 -1.15
CA ARG A 178 -8.32 -4.86 0.28
C ARG A 178 -9.55 -4.10 0.72
N TYR A 179 -10.08 -4.43 1.88
CA TYR A 179 -11.20 -3.70 2.45
C TYR A 179 -11.14 -3.65 3.97
N GLY A 180 -11.88 -2.73 4.55
CA GLY A 180 -12.02 -2.66 6.00
C GLY A 180 -13.29 -1.97 6.46
N SER A 181 -13.62 -2.25 7.69
CA SER A 181 -14.72 -1.66 8.45
C SER A 181 -14.18 -1.17 9.78
N ASN A 182 -14.17 0.14 9.98
CA ASN A 182 -13.72 0.80 11.23
C ASN A 182 -12.33 0.38 11.72
N ALA A 183 -11.52 -0.17 10.84
CA ALA A 183 -10.14 -0.57 11.10
C ALA A 183 -9.29 -0.34 9.85
N TYR A 184 -8.09 0.18 10.05
CA TYR A 184 -7.22 0.62 8.97
C TYR A 184 -5.89 -0.13 8.98
N PRO A 185 -5.30 -0.36 7.79
CA PRO A 185 -4.00 -1.00 7.69
C PRO A 185 -2.87 -0.08 8.14
N PRO A 186 -1.69 -0.63 8.46
CA PRO A 186 -0.47 0.14 8.57
C PRO A 186 -0.23 0.95 7.29
N HIS A 187 0.33 2.15 7.44
CA HIS A 187 0.53 3.09 6.32
C HIS A 187 -0.74 3.66 5.66
N TRP A 188 -1.93 3.49 6.24
CA TRP A 188 -3.16 4.11 5.78
C TRP A 188 -3.01 5.62 5.57
N LYS A 189 -2.51 6.32 6.60
CA LYS A 189 -2.27 7.78 6.52
C LYS A 189 -1.35 8.17 5.37
N LYS A 190 -0.39 7.30 5.04
CA LYS A 190 0.52 7.53 3.92
C LYS A 190 -0.20 7.39 2.57
N LEU A 191 -1.13 6.44 2.43
CA LEU A 191 -1.97 6.32 1.24
C LEU A 191 -2.80 7.59 1.03
N ILE A 192 -3.50 8.04 2.08
CA ILE A 192 -4.31 9.28 2.01
C ILE A 192 -3.44 10.51 1.68
N ALA A 193 -2.28 10.64 2.33
CA ALA A 193 -1.34 11.71 2.02
C ALA A 193 -0.79 11.63 0.59
N THR A 194 -0.60 10.43 0.06
CA THR A 194 -0.20 10.23 -1.35
C THR A 194 -1.29 10.76 -2.28
N PHE A 195 -2.55 10.42 -2.08
CA PHE A 195 -3.65 10.96 -2.88
C PHE A 195 -3.70 12.49 -2.81
N HIS A 196 -3.59 13.06 -1.62
CA HIS A 196 -3.57 14.52 -1.44
C HIS A 196 -2.39 15.20 -2.16
N LYS A 197 -1.18 14.61 -2.11
CA LYS A 197 0.00 15.11 -2.83
C LYS A 197 -0.25 15.28 -4.33
N TYR A 198 -1.10 14.44 -4.91
CA TYR A 198 -1.42 14.46 -6.34
C TYR A 198 -2.73 15.20 -6.67
N GLY A 199 -3.21 16.05 -5.76
CA GLY A 199 -4.28 17.01 -6.00
C GLY A 199 -5.67 16.56 -5.55
N LEU A 200 -5.79 15.41 -4.89
CA LEU A 200 -7.06 14.99 -4.31
C LEU A 200 -7.35 15.76 -3.01
N PRO A 201 -8.62 16.00 -2.66
CA PRO A 201 -8.98 16.61 -1.38
C PRO A 201 -8.48 15.80 -0.18
N ILE A 202 -8.40 16.45 0.98
CA ILE A 202 -8.08 15.76 2.24
C ILE A 202 -9.28 14.89 2.62
N ILE A 203 -9.07 13.59 2.58
CA ILE A 203 -10.03 12.59 3.03
C ILE A 203 -9.79 12.37 4.53
N ARG A 204 -10.79 12.61 5.36
CA ARG A 204 -10.72 12.49 6.83
C ARG A 204 -11.38 11.22 7.32
#